data_9c92b1a5d54a4091a5ef6f190b22c9e0
#
_entry.id   9c92b1a5d54a4091a5ef6f190b22c9e0
#
_cell.length_a   1.000
_cell.length_b   1.000
_cell.length_c   1.000
_cell.angle_alpha   90.00
_cell.angle_beta   90.00
_cell.angle_gamma   90.00
#
_symmetry.space_group_name_H-M   'P 1'
#
loop_
_entity.id
_entity.type
_entity.pdbx_description
1 polymer ?
#
loop_
_entity_poly.entity_id
_entity_poly.type
_entity_poly.pdbx_seq_one_letter_code
_entity_poly.pdbx_strand_id
1 'polypeptide(L)'
;MKNVIFPAVAALLLVSASAAQAVMITYDYMTPSDGSGKTSQLAGAANQSTSNVFVETFDRADGTGGLTLSPDQLTVSTVSGGGFGYAQGNLGGVYAAPAGDSTHFAYGPNQGSNVPNAEVNFNYAGLLSTLGTNASLNYFGLYYGSIDTFNDVTFYNADGGVIQTVTGTDLIKQFSGVSGDQSANSSNIYVNLFFSQAEQFTSFSFTTTSQAFEVDNLVVGYQVDVPEPASLALLGLGFAGLGLARRRNKK
;
A
#
# COMPACT_ATOMS: atom_id res chain seq x y z
N MET A 1 -62.45 -14.47 -35.76
CA MET A 1 -61.01 -14.59 -35.68
C MET A 1 -60.50 -13.75 -34.45
N LYS A 2 -60.03 -14.42 -33.39
CA LYS A 2 -59.55 -13.73 -32.17
C LYS A 2 -58.04 -13.59 -32.27
N ASN A 3 -57.54 -12.34 -32.34
CA ASN A 3 -56.14 -12.05 -32.34
C ASN A 3 -55.60 -12.21 -30.90
N VAL A 4 -54.72 -13.19 -30.71
CA VAL A 4 -53.96 -13.37 -29.45
C VAL A 4 -52.68 -12.56 -29.57
N ILE A 5 -52.59 -11.50 -28.78
CA ILE A 5 -51.36 -10.67 -28.64
C ILE A 5 -50.53 -11.32 -27.54
N PHE A 6 -49.34 -11.88 -27.90
CA PHE A 6 -48.36 -12.31 -26.96
C PHE A 6 -47.53 -11.11 -26.47
N PRO A 7 -47.38 -10.88 -25.16
CA PRO A 7 -46.46 -9.87 -24.69
C PRO A 7 -45.00 -10.39 -24.83
N ALA A 8 -44.18 -9.65 -25.58
CA ALA A 8 -42.75 -9.88 -25.63
C ALA A 8 -42.15 -9.49 -24.27
N VAL A 9 -41.68 -10.48 -23.51
CA VAL A 9 -40.87 -10.27 -22.33
C VAL A 9 -39.45 -9.95 -22.78
N ALA A 10 -39.06 -8.69 -22.76
CA ALA A 10 -37.68 -8.29 -22.95
C ALA A 10 -36.86 -8.65 -21.68
N ALA A 11 -36.10 -9.74 -21.76
CA ALA A 11 -35.12 -10.08 -20.74
C ALA A 11 -33.96 -9.06 -20.81
N LEU A 12 -33.91 -8.17 -19.83
CA LEU A 12 -32.80 -7.25 -19.64
C LEU A 12 -31.61 -8.04 -19.04
N LEU A 13 -30.68 -8.46 -19.88
CA LEU A 13 -29.40 -9.02 -19.46
C LEU A 13 -28.60 -7.87 -18.82
N LEU A 14 -28.61 -7.80 -17.51
CA LEU A 14 -27.62 -7.01 -16.73
C LEU A 14 -26.26 -7.71 -16.86
N VAL A 15 -25.48 -7.29 -17.84
CA VAL A 15 -24.04 -7.57 -17.85
C VAL A 15 -23.44 -6.72 -16.73
N SER A 16 -23.18 -7.33 -15.59
CA SER A 16 -22.34 -6.73 -14.57
C SER A 16 -20.90 -6.69 -15.12
N ALA A 17 -20.55 -5.58 -15.77
CA ALA A 17 -19.16 -5.25 -15.97
C ALA A 17 -18.62 -5.00 -14.55
N SER A 18 -17.83 -5.93 -14.00
CA SER A 18 -16.97 -5.63 -12.88
C SER A 18 -16.01 -4.54 -13.37
N ALA A 19 -16.28 -3.30 -13.01
CA ALA A 19 -15.27 -2.26 -13.14
C ALA A 19 -14.06 -2.75 -12.33
N ALA A 20 -12.91 -2.86 -12.99
CA ALA A 20 -11.66 -3.04 -12.26
C ALA A 20 -11.62 -1.87 -11.26
N GLN A 21 -11.73 -2.18 -9.96
CA GLN A 21 -11.60 -1.17 -8.94
C GLN A 21 -10.09 -0.86 -8.89
N ALA A 22 -9.74 0.37 -9.23
CA ALA A 22 -8.39 0.85 -9.07
C ALA A 22 -7.98 0.69 -7.59
N VAL A 23 -6.72 0.36 -7.35
CA VAL A 23 -6.13 0.30 -6.00
C VAL A 23 -6.54 1.56 -5.23
N MET A 24 -7.19 1.39 -4.08
CA MET A 24 -7.61 2.51 -3.26
C MET A 24 -6.48 2.93 -2.34
N ILE A 25 -6.13 4.21 -2.36
CA ILE A 25 -5.07 4.79 -1.54
C ILE A 25 -5.68 5.65 -0.44
N THR A 26 -5.33 5.38 0.82
CA THR A 26 -5.68 6.20 1.99
C THR A 26 -4.43 6.54 2.82
N TYR A 27 -4.60 7.42 3.83
CA TYR A 27 -3.47 8.05 4.54
C TYR A 27 -3.67 8.12 6.05
N ASP A 28 -4.65 7.39 6.53
CA ASP A 28 -4.89 7.26 7.97
C ASP A 28 -3.75 6.45 8.60
N TYR A 29 -3.37 6.87 9.76
CA TYR A 29 -2.33 6.22 10.53
C TYR A 29 -2.65 6.27 12.01
N MET A 30 -1.94 5.47 12.77
CA MET A 30 -1.82 5.63 14.22
C MET A 30 -0.36 5.89 14.59
N THR A 31 -0.13 6.52 15.73
CA THR A 31 1.20 6.65 16.31
C THR A 31 1.39 5.48 17.27
N PRO A 32 2.29 4.54 16.96
CA PRO A 32 2.54 3.40 17.83
C PRO A 32 3.34 3.81 19.06
N SER A 33 3.32 2.97 20.10
CA SER A 33 4.02 3.27 21.36
C SER A 33 5.52 2.96 21.37
N ASP A 34 6.03 2.36 20.30
CA ASP A 34 7.43 1.95 20.16
C ASP A 34 8.39 3.08 19.73
N GLY A 35 7.84 4.21 19.29
CA GLY A 35 8.62 5.36 18.85
C GLY A 35 8.92 5.37 17.34
N SER A 36 8.34 4.46 16.56
CA SER A 36 8.55 4.32 15.11
C SER A 36 7.69 5.29 14.26
N GLY A 37 7.19 6.35 14.85
CA GLY A 37 6.49 7.44 14.16
C GLY A 37 5.06 7.11 13.74
N LYS A 38 4.84 6.54 12.57
CA LYS A 38 3.50 6.26 12.03
C LYS A 38 3.39 4.80 11.59
N THR A 39 2.24 4.19 11.90
CA THR A 39 1.92 2.82 11.44
C THR A 39 0.46 2.70 11.00
N SER A 40 0.12 1.56 10.42
CA SER A 40 -1.24 1.20 10.05
C SER A 40 -2.16 1.09 11.27
N GLN A 41 -3.38 1.55 11.14
CA GLN A 41 -4.43 1.28 12.13
C GLN A 41 -4.73 -0.23 12.27
N LEU A 42 -4.39 -1.04 11.25
CA LEU A 42 -4.56 -2.50 11.25
C LEU A 42 -3.49 -3.22 12.08
N ALA A 43 -2.34 -2.62 12.31
CA ALA A 43 -1.27 -3.19 13.14
C ALA A 43 -1.54 -3.11 14.66
N GLY A 44 -2.52 -2.32 15.07
CA GLY A 44 -2.82 -2.09 16.48
C GLY A 44 -1.75 -1.26 17.22
N ALA A 45 -2.06 -0.83 18.44
CA ALA A 45 -1.23 0.13 19.20
C ALA A 45 0.19 -0.36 19.51
N ALA A 46 0.40 -1.66 19.56
CA ALA A 46 1.70 -2.27 19.82
C ALA A 46 2.56 -2.46 18.56
N ASN A 47 2.09 -2.00 17.39
CA ASN A 47 2.76 -2.18 16.10
C ASN A 47 3.20 -3.63 15.85
N GLN A 48 2.29 -4.57 16.02
CA GLN A 48 2.57 -6.01 15.99
C GLN A 48 1.69 -6.72 14.98
N SER A 49 2.23 -7.82 14.43
CA SER A 49 1.49 -8.73 13.56
C SER A 49 0.29 -9.36 14.29
N THR A 50 -0.77 -9.60 13.54
CA THR A 50 -1.99 -10.30 13.97
C THR A 50 -2.21 -11.56 13.11
N SER A 51 -3.37 -12.19 13.18
CA SER A 51 -3.65 -13.42 12.40
C SER A 51 -3.64 -13.20 10.88
N ASN A 52 -3.97 -11.99 10.42
CA ASN A 52 -4.10 -11.66 8.98
C ASN A 52 -3.39 -10.36 8.57
N VAL A 53 -2.65 -9.75 9.49
CA VAL A 53 -1.84 -8.55 9.24
C VAL A 53 -0.44 -8.79 9.77
N PHE A 54 0.57 -8.55 8.96
CA PHE A 54 1.97 -8.82 9.26
C PHE A 54 2.76 -7.52 9.17
N VAL A 55 3.52 -7.25 10.23
CA VAL A 55 4.25 -6.00 10.42
C VAL A 55 5.74 -6.28 10.37
N GLU A 56 6.47 -5.51 9.55
CA GLU A 56 7.91 -5.45 9.52
C GLU A 56 8.35 -4.06 9.99
N THR A 57 9.00 -4.01 11.14
CA THR A 57 9.43 -2.75 11.80
C THR A 57 10.91 -2.46 11.63
N PHE A 58 11.66 -3.37 11.02
CA PHE A 58 13.11 -3.32 10.91
C PHE A 58 13.88 -3.21 12.24
N ASP A 59 13.20 -3.35 13.38
CA ASP A 59 13.75 -3.32 14.74
C ASP A 59 13.90 -4.71 15.31
N ARG A 60 15.07 -5.30 15.21
CA ARG A 60 15.33 -6.61 15.78
C ARG A 60 15.33 -6.57 17.30
N ALA A 61 14.92 -7.68 17.91
CA ALA A 61 14.89 -7.83 19.37
C ALA A 61 16.30 -7.70 20.03
N ASP A 62 17.37 -7.85 19.28
CA ASP A 62 18.75 -7.66 19.75
C ASP A 62 19.18 -6.19 19.73
N GLY A 63 18.30 -5.26 19.33
CA GLY A 63 18.56 -3.83 19.26
C GLY A 63 19.33 -3.41 17.99
N THR A 64 19.47 -4.29 17.00
CA THR A 64 20.07 -3.94 15.69
C THR A 64 18.98 -3.74 14.63
N GLY A 65 19.30 -2.97 13.60
CA GLY A 65 18.41 -2.85 12.42
C GLY A 65 18.45 -4.10 11.57
N GLY A 66 17.29 -4.48 11.03
CA GLY A 66 17.17 -5.63 10.13
C GLY A 66 15.74 -6.16 10.06
N LEU A 67 15.51 -7.16 9.20
CA LEU A 67 14.20 -7.80 9.10
C LEU A 67 13.79 -8.45 10.43
N THR A 68 12.55 -8.21 10.85
CA THR A 68 11.91 -8.81 12.03
C THR A 68 11.08 -10.03 11.67
N LEU A 69 10.49 -10.05 10.48
CA LEU A 69 9.85 -11.24 9.94
C LEU A 69 10.92 -12.29 9.58
N SER A 70 10.59 -13.56 9.85
CA SER A 70 11.53 -14.67 9.58
C SER A 70 11.77 -14.84 8.07
N PRO A 71 12.91 -15.43 7.65
CA PRO A 71 13.19 -15.73 6.24
C PRO A 71 12.16 -16.65 5.59
N ASP A 72 11.44 -17.45 6.40
CA ASP A 72 10.33 -18.30 5.93
C ASP A 72 9.05 -17.50 5.65
N GLN A 73 8.96 -16.27 6.14
CA GLN A 73 7.82 -15.36 5.93
C GLN A 73 8.11 -14.31 4.86
N LEU A 74 9.28 -13.67 4.94
CA LEU A 74 9.67 -12.58 4.06
C LEU A 74 11.08 -12.84 3.52
N THR A 75 11.20 -12.88 2.20
CA THR A 75 12.50 -12.88 1.51
C THR A 75 12.73 -11.52 0.87
N VAL A 76 13.87 -10.91 1.17
CA VAL A 76 14.29 -9.65 0.56
C VAL A 76 15.51 -9.90 -0.32
N SER A 77 15.45 -9.46 -1.58
CA SER A 77 16.52 -9.64 -2.54
C SER A 77 16.81 -8.36 -3.34
N THR A 78 18.08 -8.03 -3.49
CA THR A 78 18.52 -6.97 -4.42
C THR A 78 18.35 -7.45 -5.84
N VAL A 79 17.53 -6.73 -6.62
CA VAL A 79 17.31 -6.98 -8.06
C VAL A 79 18.39 -6.24 -8.86
N SER A 80 18.62 -4.97 -8.50
CA SER A 80 19.66 -4.15 -9.13
C SER A 80 20.19 -3.07 -8.20
N GLY A 81 21.34 -2.50 -8.51
CA GLY A 81 21.93 -1.37 -7.79
C GLY A 81 22.46 -1.71 -6.40
N GLY A 82 22.38 -0.76 -5.47
CA GLY A 82 23.05 -0.80 -4.17
C GLY A 82 22.36 -1.59 -3.08
N GLY A 83 21.15 -2.10 -3.32
CA GLY A 83 20.34 -2.75 -2.30
C GLY A 83 19.81 -1.78 -1.24
N PHE A 84 19.21 -2.33 -0.19
CA PHE A 84 18.76 -1.58 1.00
C PHE A 84 19.63 -1.88 2.21
N GLY A 85 19.77 -0.88 3.08
CA GLY A 85 20.40 -0.98 4.40
C GLY A 85 19.41 -0.63 5.50
N TYR A 86 19.85 -0.75 6.74
CA TYR A 86 19.07 -0.37 7.92
C TYR A 86 19.82 0.67 8.71
N ALA A 87 19.11 1.67 9.22
CA ALA A 87 19.71 2.78 9.96
C ALA A 87 18.79 3.27 11.08
N GLN A 88 19.33 4.05 11.98
CA GLN A 88 18.60 4.80 13.00
C GLN A 88 19.13 6.24 13.00
N GLY A 89 18.23 7.23 13.09
CA GLY A 89 18.59 8.64 13.01
C GLY A 89 18.97 9.10 11.60
N ASN A 90 19.72 10.22 11.50
CA ASN A 90 20.01 10.88 10.23
C ASN A 90 21.50 10.82 9.90
N LEU A 91 21.82 10.63 8.61
CA LEU A 91 23.18 10.82 8.09
C LEU A 91 23.12 11.72 6.86
N GLY A 92 23.59 12.96 7.02
CA GLY A 92 23.50 13.99 5.98
C GLY A 92 24.06 13.55 4.64
N GLY A 93 23.27 13.73 3.58
CA GLY A 93 23.59 13.33 2.22
C GLY A 93 23.47 11.83 1.95
N VAL A 94 22.97 11.03 2.91
CA VAL A 94 22.82 9.57 2.74
C VAL A 94 21.41 9.12 3.03
N TYR A 95 20.85 9.44 4.20
CA TYR A 95 19.48 9.10 4.60
C TYR A 95 18.97 10.03 5.71
N ALA A 96 17.65 10.12 5.82
CA ALA A 96 16.97 10.75 6.94
C ALA A 96 15.93 9.80 7.54
N ALA A 97 15.85 9.74 8.87
CA ALA A 97 14.77 9.01 9.53
C ALA A 97 13.42 9.62 9.13
N PRO A 98 12.37 8.83 8.89
CA PRO A 98 11.02 9.32 8.73
C PRO A 98 10.63 10.24 9.90
N ALA A 99 9.90 11.33 9.66
CA ALA A 99 9.65 12.36 10.66
C ALA A 99 8.99 11.81 11.93
N GLY A 100 9.64 11.97 13.08
CA GLY A 100 9.16 11.46 14.37
C GLY A 100 9.50 10.00 14.65
N ASP A 101 10.21 9.33 13.74
CA ASP A 101 10.75 8.00 13.95
C ASP A 101 12.08 8.07 14.70
N SER A 102 12.19 7.28 15.77
CA SER A 102 13.39 7.15 16.62
C SER A 102 13.95 5.72 16.63
N THR A 103 13.39 4.83 15.82
CA THR A 103 13.74 3.42 15.72
C THR A 103 14.60 3.13 14.47
N HIS A 104 14.77 1.86 14.10
CA HIS A 104 15.44 1.54 12.85
C HIS A 104 14.46 1.57 11.70
N PHE A 105 14.93 2.01 10.56
CA PHE A 105 14.20 2.02 9.30
C PHE A 105 15.06 1.45 8.17
N ALA A 106 14.43 1.05 7.08
CA ALA A 106 15.14 0.64 5.88
C ALA A 106 15.35 1.83 4.93
N TYR A 107 16.50 1.87 4.26
CA TYR A 107 16.79 2.90 3.26
C TYR A 107 17.53 2.33 2.06
N GLY A 108 17.35 2.93 0.90
CA GLY A 108 18.04 2.56 -0.32
C GLY A 108 18.42 3.75 -1.20
N PRO A 109 19.52 3.65 -1.93
CA PRO A 109 20.54 2.59 -1.95
C PRO A 109 21.38 2.57 -0.67
N ASN A 110 21.86 1.37 -0.29
CA ASN A 110 22.68 1.20 0.90
C ASN A 110 23.98 2.03 0.84
N GLN A 111 24.32 2.64 1.95
CA GLN A 111 25.59 3.35 2.13
C GLN A 111 26.78 2.42 1.85
N GLY A 112 27.61 2.72 0.94
CA GLY A 112 28.77 1.90 0.56
C GLY A 112 28.58 1.10 -0.72
N SER A 113 27.39 1.13 -1.33
CA SER A 113 27.16 0.51 -2.63
C SER A 113 27.89 1.23 -3.78
N ASN A 114 28.28 2.51 -3.61
CA ASN A 114 28.85 3.39 -4.63
C ASN A 114 27.99 3.55 -5.90
N VAL A 115 26.71 3.16 -5.84
CA VAL A 115 25.72 3.33 -6.92
C VAL A 115 24.54 4.12 -6.42
N PRO A 116 24.00 5.07 -7.19
CA PRO A 116 22.94 5.97 -6.73
C PRO A 116 21.55 5.35 -6.80
N ASN A 117 21.40 4.14 -7.35
CA ASN A 117 20.13 3.49 -7.55
C ASN A 117 20.03 2.17 -6.81
N ALA A 118 18.82 1.74 -6.49
CA ALA A 118 18.53 0.42 -5.98
C ALA A 118 17.15 -0.06 -6.45
N GLU A 119 17.04 -1.35 -6.68
CA GLU A 119 15.77 -2.06 -6.77
C GLU A 119 15.85 -3.29 -5.86
N VAL A 120 14.92 -3.38 -4.91
CA VAL A 120 14.89 -4.44 -3.91
C VAL A 120 13.48 -5.03 -3.86
N ASN A 121 13.39 -6.34 -4.06
CA ASN A 121 12.13 -7.08 -4.01
C ASN A 121 11.88 -7.68 -2.63
N PHE A 122 10.67 -7.48 -2.13
CA PHE A 122 10.11 -8.04 -0.91
C PHE A 122 9.09 -9.10 -1.30
N ASN A 123 9.37 -10.37 -1.02
CA ASN A 123 8.57 -11.51 -1.45
C ASN A 123 7.99 -12.26 -0.24
N TYR A 124 6.67 -12.35 -0.19
CA TYR A 124 5.90 -12.98 0.87
C TYR A 124 5.38 -14.39 0.51
N ALA A 125 5.88 -15.02 -0.56
CA ALA A 125 5.44 -16.35 -0.98
C ALA A 125 5.58 -17.39 0.14
N GLY A 126 6.63 -17.29 0.96
CA GLY A 126 6.81 -18.14 2.14
C GLY A 126 5.68 -18.00 3.13
N LEU A 127 5.37 -16.77 3.57
CA LEU A 127 4.23 -16.47 4.44
C LEU A 127 2.92 -16.99 3.86
N LEU A 128 2.65 -16.67 2.59
CA LEU A 128 1.41 -17.04 1.92
C LEU A 128 1.21 -18.54 1.83
N SER A 129 2.28 -19.31 1.69
CA SER A 129 2.22 -20.79 1.69
C SER A 129 1.69 -21.36 2.99
N THR A 130 1.81 -20.63 4.11
CA THR A 130 1.29 -21.04 5.43
C THR A 130 -0.17 -20.67 5.64
N LEU A 131 -0.70 -19.72 4.87
CA LEU A 131 -2.07 -19.21 5.00
C LEU A 131 -3.09 -20.01 4.18
N GLY A 132 -2.65 -20.82 3.24
CA GLY A 132 -3.50 -21.70 2.45
C GLY A 132 -3.23 -21.64 0.95
N THR A 133 -3.91 -22.49 0.20
CA THR A 133 -3.77 -22.56 -1.26
C THR A 133 -4.30 -21.30 -1.92
N ASN A 134 -3.50 -20.70 -2.81
CA ASN A 134 -3.81 -19.46 -3.53
C ASN A 134 -3.97 -18.23 -2.62
N ALA A 135 -3.37 -18.24 -1.43
CA ALA A 135 -3.33 -17.05 -0.59
C ALA A 135 -2.54 -15.93 -1.28
N SER A 136 -3.03 -14.70 -1.14
CA SER A 136 -2.40 -13.50 -1.66
C SER A 136 -2.73 -12.30 -0.77
N LEU A 137 -1.93 -11.25 -0.87
CA LEU A 137 -2.09 -10.04 -0.07
C LEU A 137 -3.02 -9.07 -0.79
N ASN A 138 -3.89 -8.41 -0.02
CA ASN A 138 -4.79 -7.37 -0.53
C ASN A 138 -4.66 -6.04 0.20
N TYR A 139 -3.71 -5.93 1.13
CA TYR A 139 -3.40 -4.70 1.83
C TYR A 139 -1.89 -4.49 1.91
N PHE A 140 -1.47 -3.25 1.72
CA PHE A 140 -0.11 -2.77 1.89
C PHE A 140 -0.15 -1.44 2.63
N GLY A 141 0.66 -1.32 3.67
CA GLY A 141 0.87 -0.09 4.43
C GLY A 141 2.35 0.22 4.57
N LEU A 142 2.72 1.49 4.49
CA LEU A 142 4.11 1.92 4.54
C LEU A 142 4.25 3.29 5.18
N TYR A 143 5.12 3.44 6.18
CA TYR A 143 5.61 4.74 6.59
C TYR A 143 6.72 5.18 5.64
N TYR A 144 6.42 6.16 4.80
CA TYR A 144 7.31 6.68 3.79
C TYR A 144 7.88 8.02 4.28
N GLY A 145 9.21 8.04 4.54
CA GLY A 145 9.95 9.22 4.96
C GLY A 145 10.36 10.09 3.77
N SER A 146 10.29 11.43 3.94
CA SER A 146 10.79 12.42 2.97
C SER A 146 10.53 12.08 1.49
N ILE A 147 9.28 11.77 1.14
CA ILE A 147 8.90 11.28 -0.19
C ILE A 147 9.59 12.03 -1.31
N ASP A 148 10.22 11.29 -2.23
CA ASP A 148 10.92 11.81 -3.39
C ASP A 148 10.30 11.38 -4.71
N THR A 149 10.46 12.19 -5.76
CA THR A 149 9.91 11.93 -7.10
C THR A 149 10.58 10.75 -7.83
N PHE A 150 11.69 10.26 -7.32
CA PHE A 150 12.49 9.20 -7.92
C PHE A 150 12.36 7.84 -7.20
N ASN A 151 11.42 7.73 -6.26
CA ASN A 151 11.15 6.52 -5.48
C ASN A 151 9.78 5.94 -5.84
N ASP A 152 9.74 4.69 -6.27
CA ASP A 152 8.53 4.01 -6.73
C ASP A 152 8.34 2.67 -6.01
N VAL A 153 7.07 2.25 -5.90
CA VAL A 153 6.70 0.92 -5.39
C VAL A 153 5.92 0.18 -6.47
N THR A 154 6.41 -0.98 -6.90
CA THR A 154 5.76 -1.82 -7.91
C THR A 154 5.32 -3.14 -7.30
N PHE A 155 4.06 -3.51 -7.50
CA PHE A 155 3.42 -4.72 -6.98
C PHE A 155 3.29 -5.78 -8.05
N TYR A 156 3.48 -7.05 -7.66
CA TYR A 156 3.48 -8.21 -8.55
C TYR A 156 2.53 -9.30 -8.06
N ASN A 157 1.86 -9.97 -8.99
CA ASN A 157 1.11 -11.19 -8.73
C ASN A 157 2.02 -12.42 -8.57
N ALA A 158 1.42 -13.58 -8.33
CA ALA A 158 2.17 -14.84 -8.14
C ALA A 158 2.99 -15.28 -9.37
N ASP A 159 2.59 -14.85 -10.56
CA ASP A 159 3.27 -15.16 -11.81
C ASP A 159 4.37 -14.13 -12.16
N GLY A 160 4.59 -13.15 -11.29
CA GLY A 160 5.55 -12.05 -11.52
C GLY A 160 5.03 -10.95 -12.45
N GLY A 161 3.75 -10.98 -12.81
CA GLY A 161 3.10 -9.91 -13.58
C GLY A 161 2.90 -8.65 -12.73
N VAL A 162 3.20 -7.48 -13.31
CA VAL A 162 2.95 -6.18 -12.65
C VAL A 162 1.45 -5.93 -12.51
N ILE A 163 1.03 -5.63 -11.30
CA ILE A 163 -0.35 -5.25 -10.98
C ILE A 163 -0.49 -3.73 -10.99
N GLN A 164 0.37 -3.06 -10.23
CA GLN A 164 0.31 -1.62 -9.99
C GLN A 164 1.71 -1.09 -9.72
N THR A 165 1.99 0.12 -10.20
CA THR A 165 3.11 0.95 -9.73
C THR A 165 2.55 2.23 -9.11
N VAL A 166 3.01 2.55 -7.90
CA VAL A 166 2.71 3.80 -7.20
C VAL A 166 4.00 4.61 -7.17
N THR A 167 3.97 5.78 -7.83
CA THR A 167 5.16 6.62 -7.94
C THR A 167 5.22 7.66 -6.83
N GLY A 168 6.43 8.02 -6.39
CA GLY A 168 6.62 9.13 -5.46
C GLY A 168 6.07 10.46 -6.01
N THR A 169 6.13 10.65 -7.33
CA THR A 169 5.53 11.80 -8.01
C THR A 169 4.01 11.87 -7.80
N ASP A 170 3.30 10.74 -7.89
CA ASP A 170 1.84 10.71 -7.70
C ASP A 170 1.48 10.96 -6.23
N LEU A 171 2.23 10.39 -5.30
CA LEU A 171 2.04 10.63 -3.87
C LEU A 171 2.26 12.11 -3.51
N ILE A 172 3.35 12.73 -3.99
CA ILE A 172 3.62 14.16 -3.77
C ILE A 172 2.48 15.04 -4.28
N LYS A 173 1.98 14.77 -5.49
CA LYS A 173 0.84 15.51 -6.05
C LYS A 173 -0.42 15.36 -5.20
N GLN A 174 -0.70 14.15 -4.74
CA GLN A 174 -1.90 13.84 -3.99
C GLN A 174 -1.90 14.49 -2.61
N PHE A 175 -0.72 14.62 -1.98
CA PHE A 175 -0.56 15.23 -0.65
C PHE A 175 -0.18 16.70 -0.63
N SER A 176 0.08 17.30 -1.78
CA SER A 176 0.69 18.63 -1.86
C SER A 176 2.02 18.70 -1.07
N GLY A 177 2.78 17.60 -1.08
CA GLY A 177 4.09 17.50 -0.46
C GLY A 177 5.17 18.21 -1.25
N VAL A 178 6.35 18.31 -0.64
CA VAL A 178 7.58 18.80 -1.28
C VAL A 178 8.56 17.63 -1.31
N SER A 179 9.13 17.34 -2.49
CA SER A 179 10.11 16.26 -2.64
C SER A 179 11.29 16.44 -1.70
N GLY A 180 11.62 15.40 -0.92
CA GLY A 180 12.75 15.38 0.00
C GLY A 180 12.61 16.24 1.25
N ASP A 181 11.41 16.73 1.60
CA ASP A 181 11.21 17.46 2.86
C ASP A 181 11.19 16.47 4.04
N GLN A 182 12.25 16.48 4.83
CA GLN A 182 12.48 15.58 5.96
C GLN A 182 11.63 15.89 7.20
N SER A 183 10.91 17.01 7.22
CA SER A 183 10.20 17.50 8.41
C SER A 183 8.69 17.66 8.21
N ALA A 184 8.25 17.97 7.00
CA ALA A 184 6.85 18.23 6.73
C ALA A 184 6.01 16.95 6.79
N ASN A 185 4.88 16.99 7.49
CA ASN A 185 3.94 15.87 7.55
C ASN A 185 3.39 15.45 6.17
N SER A 186 3.31 16.38 5.22
CA SER A 186 2.89 16.11 3.84
C SER A 186 3.92 15.36 3.00
N SER A 187 5.17 15.29 3.48
CA SER A 187 6.27 14.56 2.83
C SER A 187 6.74 13.35 3.64
N ASN A 188 6.18 13.15 4.84
CA ASN A 188 6.42 12.00 5.71
C ASN A 188 5.07 11.38 6.06
N ILE A 189 4.59 10.47 5.22
CA ILE A 189 3.22 9.97 5.28
C ILE A 189 3.18 8.47 5.53
N TYR A 190 2.09 8.03 6.13
CA TYR A 190 1.72 6.63 6.11
C TYR A 190 0.78 6.39 4.92
N VAL A 191 1.19 5.53 4.00
CA VAL A 191 0.41 5.21 2.79
C VAL A 191 -0.26 3.86 2.99
N ASN A 192 -1.58 3.79 2.80
CA ASN A 192 -2.32 2.53 2.78
C ASN A 192 -2.83 2.28 1.37
N LEU A 193 -2.61 1.07 0.85
CA LEU A 193 -3.09 0.60 -0.43
C LEU A 193 -3.98 -0.62 -0.21
N PHE A 194 -5.22 -0.54 -0.71
CA PHE A 194 -6.18 -1.63 -0.67
C PHE A 194 -6.39 -2.15 -2.09
N PHE A 195 -6.14 -3.42 -2.28
CA PHE A 195 -6.24 -4.10 -3.56
C PHE A 195 -7.54 -4.87 -3.65
N SER A 196 -8.23 -4.78 -4.77
CA SER A 196 -9.39 -5.62 -5.04
C SER A 196 -8.99 -7.09 -5.16
N GLN A 197 -9.95 -7.99 -5.12
CA GLN A 197 -9.70 -9.42 -5.28
C GLN A 197 -9.02 -9.78 -6.62
N ALA A 198 -9.21 -8.95 -7.64
CA ALA A 198 -8.60 -9.15 -8.96
C ALA A 198 -7.15 -8.60 -9.04
N GLU A 199 -6.72 -7.81 -8.06
CA GLU A 199 -5.44 -7.09 -8.06
C GLU A 199 -4.51 -7.51 -6.91
N GLN A 200 -4.78 -8.64 -6.27
CA GLN A 200 -3.99 -9.13 -5.13
C GLN A 200 -2.54 -9.42 -5.53
N PHE A 201 -1.61 -9.13 -4.61
CA PHE A 201 -0.18 -9.28 -4.85
C PHE A 201 0.45 -10.36 -3.95
N THR A 202 1.65 -10.79 -4.31
CA THR A 202 2.48 -11.72 -3.53
C THR A 202 3.84 -11.13 -3.20
N SER A 203 4.27 -10.13 -3.96
CA SER A 203 5.53 -9.42 -3.77
C SER A 203 5.44 -8.00 -4.27
N PHE A 204 6.39 -7.16 -3.85
CA PHE A 204 6.56 -5.82 -4.38
C PHE A 204 8.05 -5.46 -4.42
N SER A 205 8.41 -4.48 -5.26
CA SER A 205 9.75 -3.89 -5.29
C SER A 205 9.71 -2.43 -4.88
N PHE A 206 10.67 -2.02 -4.07
CA PHE A 206 11.06 -0.63 -3.94
C PHE A 206 12.14 -0.32 -4.98
N THR A 207 11.92 0.74 -5.75
CA THR A 207 12.86 1.21 -6.76
C THR A 207 13.20 2.65 -6.49
N THR A 208 14.50 2.97 -6.48
CA THR A 208 14.99 4.35 -6.39
C THR A 208 16.08 4.60 -7.42
N THR A 209 16.10 5.78 -8.00
CA THR A 209 17.15 6.22 -8.94
C THR A 209 18.11 7.22 -8.33
N SER A 210 17.90 7.60 -7.07
CA SER A 210 18.77 8.52 -6.31
C SER A 210 18.71 8.20 -4.82
N GLN A 211 19.47 8.91 -4.00
CA GLN A 211 19.53 8.78 -2.55
C GLN A 211 18.51 9.76 -1.92
N ALA A 212 17.62 9.39 -0.96
CA ALA A 212 17.41 8.02 -0.56
C ALA A 212 15.90 7.68 -0.58
N PHE A 213 15.57 6.39 -0.46
CA PHE A 213 14.22 5.90 -0.24
C PHE A 213 14.14 5.38 1.19
N GLU A 214 13.61 6.15 2.11
CA GLU A 214 13.48 5.79 3.51
C GLU A 214 12.07 5.25 3.81
N VAL A 215 12.01 4.08 4.45
CA VAL A 215 10.75 3.39 4.73
C VAL A 215 10.78 2.72 6.09
N ASP A 216 9.66 2.77 6.81
CA ASP A 216 9.47 2.05 8.05
C ASP A 216 8.05 1.50 8.18
N ASN A 217 7.80 0.69 9.20
CA ASN A 217 6.49 0.15 9.55
C ASN A 217 5.74 -0.40 8.35
N LEU A 218 6.43 -1.29 7.62
CA LEU A 218 5.86 -1.98 6.49
C LEU A 218 4.82 -3.00 6.97
N VAL A 219 3.59 -2.85 6.52
CA VAL A 219 2.47 -3.70 6.90
C VAL A 219 1.84 -4.33 5.67
N VAL A 220 1.69 -5.64 5.68
CA VAL A 220 0.93 -6.35 4.65
C VAL A 220 -0.23 -7.11 5.27
N GLY A 221 -1.32 -7.24 4.51
CA GLY A 221 -2.53 -7.91 4.99
C GLY A 221 -3.10 -8.91 4.00
N TYR A 222 -3.65 -9.99 4.57
CA TYR A 222 -4.35 -11.05 3.87
C TYR A 222 -5.83 -11.01 4.26
N GLN A 223 -6.74 -11.00 3.25
CA GLN A 223 -8.19 -10.89 3.48
C GLN A 223 -8.62 -9.69 4.35
N VAL A 224 -7.97 -8.56 4.14
CA VAL A 224 -8.40 -7.31 4.76
C VAL A 224 -9.60 -6.75 3.99
N ASP A 225 -10.61 -6.26 4.72
CA ASP A 225 -11.77 -5.63 4.10
C ASP A 225 -11.36 -4.35 3.37
N VAL A 226 -11.70 -4.28 2.08
CA VAL A 226 -11.43 -3.08 1.26
C VAL A 226 -12.51 -2.04 1.58
N PRO A 227 -12.15 -0.84 2.06
CA PRO A 227 -13.12 0.22 2.32
C PRO A 227 -13.91 0.56 1.06
N GLU A 228 -15.25 0.73 1.20
CA GLU A 228 -16.09 1.06 0.04
C GLU A 228 -15.75 2.46 -0.49
N PRO A 229 -15.52 2.60 -1.83
CA PRO A 229 -15.30 3.91 -2.41
C PRO A 229 -16.46 4.87 -2.14
N ALA A 230 -16.15 6.12 -1.82
CA ALA A 230 -17.16 7.18 -1.61
C ALA A 230 -18.11 7.36 -2.82
N SER A 231 -17.71 6.89 -4.00
CA SER A 231 -18.51 6.85 -5.22
C SER A 231 -19.81 6.04 -5.07
N LEU A 232 -19.82 4.97 -4.27
CA LEU A 232 -21.06 4.20 -3.99
C LEU A 232 -22.03 4.99 -3.13
N ALA A 233 -21.53 5.73 -2.15
CA ALA A 233 -22.37 6.64 -1.34
C ALA A 233 -22.95 7.78 -2.21
N LEU A 234 -22.15 8.37 -3.11
CA LEU A 234 -22.60 9.39 -4.05
C LEU A 234 -23.61 8.84 -5.06
N LEU A 235 -23.42 7.62 -5.54
CA LEU A 235 -24.38 6.94 -6.42
C LEU A 235 -25.71 6.72 -5.70
N GLY A 236 -25.69 6.26 -4.43
CA GLY A 236 -26.87 6.11 -3.59
C GLY A 236 -27.61 7.43 -3.37
N LEU A 237 -26.89 8.52 -3.08
CA LEU A 237 -27.45 9.86 -2.96
C LEU A 237 -28.04 10.37 -4.29
N GLY A 238 -27.38 10.07 -5.41
CA GLY A 238 -27.85 10.40 -6.76
C GLY A 238 -29.20 9.72 -7.06
N PHE A 239 -29.34 8.43 -6.78
CA PHE A 239 -30.61 7.71 -6.94
C PHE A 239 -31.70 8.20 -6.01
N ALA A 240 -31.35 8.51 -4.75
CA ALA A 240 -32.30 9.10 -3.80
C ALA A 240 -32.82 10.48 -4.30
N GLY A 241 -31.92 11.33 -4.80
CA GLY A 241 -32.25 12.62 -5.39
C GLY A 241 -33.18 12.50 -6.61
N LEU A 242 -32.91 11.57 -7.52
CA LEU A 242 -33.75 11.28 -8.68
C LEU A 242 -35.13 10.77 -8.27
N GLY A 243 -35.23 9.94 -7.22
CA GLY A 243 -36.47 9.44 -6.67
C GLY A 243 -37.34 10.55 -6.11
N LEU A 244 -36.74 11.49 -5.40
CA LEU A 244 -37.43 12.69 -4.84
C LEU A 244 -37.88 13.66 -5.95
N ALA A 245 -37.05 13.90 -6.96
CA ALA A 245 -37.40 14.76 -8.09
C ALA A 245 -38.61 14.20 -8.88
N ARG A 246 -38.65 12.89 -9.11
CA ARG A 246 -39.78 12.22 -9.77
C ARG A 246 -41.10 12.32 -8.99
N ARG A 247 -41.06 12.33 -7.65
CA ARG A 247 -42.24 12.52 -6.79
C ARG A 247 -42.80 13.94 -6.88
N ARG A 248 -41.94 14.96 -7.01
CA ARG A 248 -42.38 16.37 -7.14
C ARG A 248 -43.10 16.65 -8.46
N ASN A 249 -42.73 15.97 -9.55
CA ASN A 249 -43.31 16.18 -10.87
C ASN A 249 -44.65 15.42 -11.11
N LYS A 250 -45.13 14.68 -10.11
CA LYS A 250 -46.43 13.96 -10.18
C LYS A 250 -47.55 14.68 -9.36
N LYS A 251 -47.33 15.86 -8.86
CA LYS A 251 -48.32 16.77 -8.28
C LYS A 251 -48.53 17.97 -9.20
#